data_0dbd086a67a91106d3b9f25110657f23
#
_entry.id   0dbd086a67a91106d3b9f25110657f23
#
_cell.length_a   1.000
_cell.length_b   1.000
_cell.length_c   1.000
_cell.angle_alpha   90.00
_cell.angle_beta   90.00
_cell.angle_gamma   90.00
#
_symmetry.space_group_name_H-M   'P 1'
#
loop_
_entity.id
_entity.type
_entity.pdbx_description
1 polymer ?
#
loop_
_entity_poly.entity_id
_entity_poly.type
_entity_poly.pdbx_seq_one_letter_code
_entity_poly.pdbx_strand_id
1 'polypeptide(L)'
;MKTILTLLLTLTTALAAEHADVVVVTANPAGVAAAVAAAKSGAKVIVLEVSAHVGGIVAGGLTNTDIRKHGAVGGLYNEFKRRIVEHYTTTYGADSKQVKVCKGGNMFEAHIAEKTFRDMLAAEKNITLLQRHRVVSASVVGSDGVEKVATPGKRIDGAAPKDFGPTVKLVSITAEDLSKPGTKTEFRASTFIDCTYEGDLAALAGVPYRVGRESRATFGEPHAGHIYVRFKDYNPLPGSTGEADDGIQAFCFRFHLTKDKANSVPVEKPAAFNRDDYKHVLVQIAEGKITRFNQVIQLYEMPNGKFEVNSDHPHHDTGVPAESLDLAEENWRWPEAGPAERERIFARYWSHNEGLVWLLQNDPTVPQSIRDEASQWGFPKDEFTDHRHRPHHIYVRQGRRIWGEYTLTQNDAKPFFETGLPARFADGIAVTEFEFDSHAVRKYDPAYPLLRPGYFFISHDPFQLPYRILVPKCVDGLLVPVACSASHVGYQTLRMEPVFMALGEACGIAAMKAQSSGATVRAVDVKSVQREIVKRGGVILYENTAIVPHGL
;
A
#
# COMPACT_ATOMS: atom_id res chain seq x y z
N MET A 1 -9.65 64.93 -24.27
CA MET A 1 -9.79 63.70 -23.54
C MET A 1 -8.61 62.80 -23.87
N LYS A 2 -7.64 62.66 -22.96
CA LYS A 2 -6.48 61.72 -23.12
C LYS A 2 -6.80 60.46 -22.37
N THR A 3 -7.01 59.36 -23.09
CA THR A 3 -7.24 58.02 -22.53
C THR A 3 -5.90 57.46 -22.10
N ILE A 4 -5.69 57.31 -20.80
CA ILE A 4 -4.51 56.62 -20.24
C ILE A 4 -4.83 55.12 -20.25
N LEU A 5 -4.09 54.36 -21.08
CA LEU A 5 -4.12 52.92 -21.13
C LEU A 5 -3.19 52.38 -20.04
N THR A 6 -3.75 51.90 -18.94
CA THR A 6 -2.99 51.26 -17.85
C THR A 6 -2.67 49.85 -18.27
N LEU A 7 -1.41 49.59 -18.60
CA LEU A 7 -0.88 48.26 -18.87
C LEU A 7 -0.66 47.53 -17.52
N LEU A 8 -1.54 46.60 -17.17
CA LEU A 8 -1.30 45.67 -16.06
C LEU A 8 -0.20 44.70 -16.45
N LEU A 9 1.02 44.96 -16.02
CA LEU A 9 2.09 43.96 -16.04
C LEU A 9 1.80 42.93 -14.93
N THR A 10 1.29 41.75 -15.29
CA THR A 10 1.30 40.60 -14.40
C THR A 10 2.73 40.09 -14.27
N LEU A 11 3.42 40.45 -13.19
CA LEU A 11 4.68 39.79 -12.82
C LEU A 11 4.35 38.33 -12.49
N THR A 12 4.57 37.43 -13.42
CA THR A 12 4.75 36.01 -13.11
C THR A 12 6.12 35.88 -12.43
N THR A 13 6.13 35.85 -11.11
CA THR A 13 7.33 35.45 -10.37
C THR A 13 7.64 34.02 -10.79
N ALA A 14 8.72 33.84 -11.56
CA ALA A 14 9.25 32.50 -11.83
C ALA A 14 9.58 31.88 -10.45
N LEU A 15 8.87 30.81 -10.09
CA LEU A 15 9.23 30.04 -8.90
C LEU A 15 10.66 29.51 -9.10
N ALA A 16 11.54 29.74 -8.11
CA ALA A 16 12.85 29.13 -8.12
C ALA A 16 12.66 27.61 -8.05
N ALA A 17 13.16 26.89 -9.06
CA ALA A 17 13.04 25.45 -9.09
C ALA A 17 14.07 24.78 -8.14
N GLU A 18 13.62 23.82 -7.36
CA GLU A 18 14.48 22.95 -6.56
C GLU A 18 15.01 21.81 -7.46
N HIS A 19 16.32 21.56 -7.41
CA HIS A 19 16.96 20.55 -8.23
C HIS A 19 17.50 19.39 -7.39
N ALA A 20 17.23 18.16 -7.85
CA ALA A 20 17.77 16.92 -7.31
C ALA A 20 18.16 15.96 -8.44
N ASP A 21 18.88 14.89 -8.12
CA ASP A 21 19.09 13.77 -9.04
C ASP A 21 17.82 12.91 -9.11
N VAL A 22 17.21 12.68 -7.93
CA VAL A 22 15.99 11.87 -7.76
C VAL A 22 14.99 12.62 -6.89
N VAL A 23 13.73 12.66 -7.33
CA VAL A 23 12.59 13.09 -6.52
C VAL A 23 11.69 11.89 -6.24
N VAL A 24 11.44 11.62 -4.97
CA VAL A 24 10.54 10.55 -4.50
C VAL A 24 9.26 11.16 -3.98
N VAL A 25 8.13 10.68 -4.45
CA VAL A 25 6.82 11.14 -3.98
C VAL A 25 6.23 10.11 -3.03
N THR A 26 5.98 10.57 -1.83
CA THR A 26 5.59 9.90 -0.60
C THR A 26 6.73 9.17 0.14
N ALA A 27 6.70 9.29 1.47
CA ALA A 27 7.67 8.68 2.39
C ALA A 27 7.09 7.42 3.08
N ASN A 28 6.31 6.60 2.34
CA ASN A 28 5.91 5.27 2.77
C ASN A 28 7.11 4.30 2.73
N PRO A 29 7.01 3.04 3.12
CA PRO A 29 8.14 2.10 3.13
C PRO A 29 8.88 2.00 1.79
N ALA A 30 8.16 1.98 0.66
CA ALA A 30 8.78 2.00 -0.67
C ALA A 30 9.55 3.30 -0.94
N GLY A 31 8.95 4.45 -0.57
CA GLY A 31 9.59 5.75 -0.79
C GLY A 31 10.82 5.96 0.07
N VAL A 32 10.79 5.52 1.33
CA VAL A 32 11.98 5.51 2.19
C VAL A 32 13.07 4.62 1.60
N ALA A 33 12.72 3.41 1.16
CA ALA A 33 13.68 2.49 0.56
C ALA A 33 14.27 3.06 -0.75
N ALA A 34 13.46 3.67 -1.61
CA ALA A 34 13.90 4.31 -2.85
C ALA A 34 14.87 5.48 -2.58
N ALA A 35 14.51 6.35 -1.64
CA ALA A 35 15.31 7.50 -1.27
C ALA A 35 16.67 7.09 -0.69
N VAL A 36 16.66 6.16 0.29
CA VAL A 36 17.89 5.65 0.92
C VAL A 36 18.79 4.94 -0.11
N ALA A 37 18.20 4.12 -0.98
CA ALA A 37 18.96 3.39 -2.02
C ALA A 37 19.62 4.34 -3.03
N ALA A 38 18.91 5.37 -3.47
CA ALA A 38 19.45 6.41 -4.36
C ALA A 38 20.54 7.22 -3.66
N ALA A 39 20.32 7.66 -2.41
CA ALA A 39 21.27 8.42 -1.63
C ALA A 39 22.56 7.65 -1.34
N LYS A 40 22.47 6.37 -0.97
CA LYS A 40 23.62 5.46 -0.82
C LYS A 40 24.41 5.26 -2.12
N SER A 41 23.81 5.57 -3.27
CA SER A 41 24.47 5.58 -4.58
C SER A 41 25.03 6.95 -4.97
N GLY A 42 24.95 7.95 -4.08
CA GLY A 42 25.51 9.29 -4.26
C GLY A 42 24.52 10.35 -4.77
N ALA A 43 23.23 10.03 -4.94
CA ALA A 43 22.21 10.98 -5.40
C ALA A 43 21.93 12.09 -4.40
N LYS A 44 21.69 13.32 -4.86
CA LYS A 44 20.91 14.31 -4.14
C LYS A 44 19.42 13.93 -4.28
N VAL A 45 18.76 13.67 -3.18
CA VAL A 45 17.36 13.19 -3.16
C VAL A 45 16.45 14.19 -2.46
N ILE A 46 15.30 14.46 -3.05
CA ILE A 46 14.20 15.17 -2.40
C ILE A 46 13.05 14.17 -2.24
N VAL A 47 12.51 14.07 -1.02
CA VAL A 47 11.31 13.27 -0.70
C VAL A 47 10.18 14.22 -0.38
N LEU A 48 9.08 14.10 -1.11
CA LEU A 48 7.85 14.89 -0.89
C LEU A 48 6.82 14.00 -0.20
N GLU A 49 6.41 14.38 1.01
CA GLU A 49 5.38 13.66 1.77
C GLU A 49 4.17 14.57 2.01
N VAL A 50 2.97 14.07 1.69
CA VAL A 50 1.72 14.83 1.81
C VAL A 50 1.29 15.05 3.26
N SER A 51 1.64 14.11 4.14
CA SER A 51 1.29 14.13 5.56
C SER A 51 2.40 14.74 6.43
N ALA A 52 2.18 14.76 7.74
CA ALA A 52 3.21 15.06 8.74
C ALA A 52 3.98 13.82 9.18
N HIS A 53 3.61 12.63 8.68
CA HIS A 53 4.11 11.33 9.10
C HIS A 53 4.97 10.68 8.03
N VAL A 54 5.81 9.73 8.44
CA VAL A 54 6.69 8.95 7.57
C VAL A 54 6.44 7.47 7.83
N GLY A 55 6.48 6.65 6.78
CA GLY A 55 6.33 5.21 6.90
C GLY A 55 4.94 4.67 6.49
N GLY A 56 4.08 5.53 5.92
CA GLY A 56 2.79 5.11 5.34
C GLY A 56 1.96 4.26 6.30
N ILE A 57 1.38 3.17 5.80
CA ILE A 57 0.53 2.29 6.60
C ILE A 57 1.32 1.54 7.70
N VAL A 58 2.62 1.28 7.53
CA VAL A 58 3.45 0.59 8.54
C VAL A 58 3.60 1.45 9.80
N ALA A 59 3.75 2.76 9.65
CA ALA A 59 3.68 3.70 10.76
C ALA A 59 2.24 4.14 11.09
N GLY A 60 1.28 3.82 10.22
CA GLY A 60 -0.14 4.14 10.34
C GLY A 60 -0.99 2.99 10.86
N GLY A 61 -0.41 1.97 11.50
CA GLY A 61 -1.13 0.93 12.22
C GLY A 61 -0.88 -0.52 11.79
N LEU A 62 -0.35 -0.77 10.59
CA LEU A 62 0.05 -2.10 10.13
C LEU A 62 1.40 -2.48 10.75
N THR A 63 1.40 -3.03 11.93
CA THR A 63 2.58 -3.29 12.75
C THR A 63 2.98 -4.75 12.84
N ASN A 64 2.17 -5.62 12.25
CA ASN A 64 2.51 -7.00 11.93
C ASN A 64 2.77 -7.08 10.40
N THR A 65 4.02 -7.23 10.02
CA THR A 65 4.37 -7.29 8.59
C THR A 65 3.93 -8.62 7.99
N ASP A 66 3.14 -8.54 6.92
CA ASP A 66 2.65 -9.70 6.19
C ASP A 66 3.79 -10.31 5.36
N ILE A 67 4.50 -11.25 5.95
CA ILE A 67 5.58 -12.02 5.35
C ILE A 67 5.59 -13.44 5.91
N ARG A 68 5.69 -14.45 5.06
CA ARG A 68 5.74 -15.87 5.46
C ARG A 68 7.11 -16.51 5.25
N LYS A 69 7.80 -16.12 4.19
CA LYS A 69 9.13 -16.61 3.83
C LYS A 69 10.17 -15.53 4.11
N HIS A 70 10.56 -15.37 5.36
CA HIS A 70 11.43 -14.30 5.82
C HIS A 70 12.75 -14.12 5.02
N GLY A 71 13.20 -15.16 4.32
CA GLY A 71 14.37 -15.09 3.44
C GLY A 71 14.09 -14.59 2.02
N ALA A 72 12.83 -14.39 1.64
CA ALA A 72 12.47 -13.97 0.29
C ALA A 72 12.60 -12.44 0.07
N VAL A 73 12.65 -11.67 1.15
CA VAL A 73 12.84 -10.21 1.10
C VAL A 73 14.05 -9.83 1.94
N GLY A 74 14.95 -9.04 1.36
CA GLY A 74 16.22 -8.64 1.97
C GLY A 74 16.48 -7.13 1.92
N GLY A 75 17.74 -6.74 1.78
CA GLY A 75 18.14 -5.33 1.58
C GLY A 75 17.67 -4.40 2.71
N LEU A 76 17.12 -3.26 2.34
CA LEU A 76 16.66 -2.23 3.27
C LEU A 76 15.53 -2.68 4.20
N TYR A 77 14.73 -3.69 3.82
CA TYR A 77 13.77 -4.29 4.75
C TYR A 77 14.46 -4.98 5.93
N ASN A 78 15.57 -5.69 5.69
CA ASN A 78 16.37 -6.28 6.77
C ASN A 78 17.04 -5.19 7.64
N GLU A 79 17.45 -4.07 7.06
CA GLU A 79 17.96 -2.92 7.83
C GLU A 79 16.86 -2.35 8.74
N PHE A 80 15.66 -2.16 8.24
CA PHE A 80 14.50 -1.73 9.03
C PHE A 80 14.27 -2.68 10.23
N LYS A 81 14.15 -3.98 9.98
CA LYS A 81 13.95 -4.98 11.05
C LYS A 81 15.07 -4.96 12.10
N ARG A 82 16.32 -4.87 11.66
CA ARG A 82 17.48 -4.78 12.56
C ARG A 82 17.37 -3.58 13.48
N ARG A 83 16.99 -2.42 12.96
CA ARG A 83 16.81 -1.19 13.76
C ARG A 83 15.65 -1.31 14.76
N ILE A 84 14.56 -1.97 14.39
CA ILE A 84 13.45 -2.29 15.31
C ILE A 84 13.95 -3.18 16.47
N VAL A 85 14.65 -4.27 16.17
CA VAL A 85 15.21 -5.15 17.20
C VAL A 85 16.21 -4.41 18.10
N GLU A 86 17.08 -3.60 17.52
CA GLU A 86 18.06 -2.78 18.24
C GLU A 86 17.37 -1.81 19.21
N HIS A 87 16.28 -1.17 18.79
CA HIS A 87 15.48 -0.30 19.65
C HIS A 87 15.00 -1.05 20.91
N TYR A 88 14.31 -2.19 20.75
CA TYR A 88 13.80 -2.94 21.89
C TYR A 88 14.92 -3.55 22.73
N THR A 89 16.00 -4.01 22.11
CA THR A 89 17.14 -4.57 22.83
C THR A 89 17.84 -3.51 23.70
N THR A 90 18.04 -2.32 23.14
CA THR A 90 18.71 -1.21 23.86
C THR A 90 17.81 -0.66 24.99
N THR A 91 16.51 -0.59 24.75
CA THR A 91 15.55 0.01 25.70
C THR A 91 15.20 -0.95 26.84
N TYR A 92 15.04 -2.25 26.56
CA TYR A 92 14.47 -3.21 27.52
C TYR A 92 15.40 -4.38 27.86
N GLY A 93 16.54 -4.52 27.17
CA GLY A 93 17.46 -5.65 27.31
C GLY A 93 17.14 -6.81 26.36
N ALA A 94 18.17 -7.56 26.00
CA ALA A 94 18.10 -8.62 24.97
C ALA A 94 17.09 -9.75 25.30
N ASP A 95 16.94 -10.09 26.58
CA ASP A 95 16.07 -11.17 27.04
C ASP A 95 14.65 -10.72 27.38
N SER A 96 14.32 -9.45 27.15
CA SER A 96 13.03 -8.86 27.51
C SER A 96 11.86 -9.47 26.76
N LYS A 97 10.64 -9.34 27.34
CA LYS A 97 9.40 -9.72 26.66
C LYS A 97 9.22 -8.93 25.36
N GLN A 98 9.61 -7.65 25.36
CA GLN A 98 9.48 -6.76 24.18
C GLN A 98 10.28 -7.30 23.00
N VAL A 99 11.54 -7.72 23.21
CA VAL A 99 12.37 -8.31 22.15
C VAL A 99 11.78 -9.63 21.65
N LYS A 100 11.25 -10.47 22.53
CA LYS A 100 10.59 -11.73 22.13
C LYS A 100 9.34 -11.48 21.30
N VAL A 101 8.50 -10.54 21.73
CA VAL A 101 7.25 -10.19 21.03
C VAL A 101 7.54 -9.49 19.69
N CYS A 102 8.63 -8.75 19.55
CA CYS A 102 8.94 -8.09 18.28
C CYS A 102 9.31 -9.05 17.13
N LYS A 103 9.44 -10.36 17.41
CA LYS A 103 9.62 -11.42 16.39
C LYS A 103 10.68 -11.09 15.35
N GLY A 104 11.86 -10.65 15.79
CA GLY A 104 12.97 -10.29 14.90
C GLY A 104 12.69 -9.06 14.02
N GLY A 105 11.88 -8.14 14.51
CA GLY A 105 11.53 -6.88 13.84
C GLY A 105 10.32 -6.96 12.92
N ASN A 106 9.51 -8.03 13.00
CA ASN A 106 8.28 -8.19 12.22
C ASN A 106 7.02 -7.75 12.98
N MET A 107 7.15 -7.49 14.30
CA MET A 107 6.10 -6.95 15.18
C MET A 107 6.66 -5.76 15.93
N PHE A 108 6.00 -4.63 15.88
CA PHE A 108 6.51 -3.38 16.48
C PHE A 108 5.37 -2.41 16.78
N GLU A 109 5.69 -1.34 17.47
CA GLU A 109 4.76 -0.24 17.73
C GLU A 109 4.82 0.77 16.56
N ALA A 110 3.70 1.40 16.20
CA ALA A 110 3.63 2.29 15.04
C ALA A 110 4.57 3.49 15.16
N HIS A 111 4.65 4.11 16.35
CA HIS A 111 5.55 5.23 16.58
C HIS A 111 7.04 4.84 16.49
N ILE A 112 7.39 3.57 16.82
CA ILE A 112 8.75 3.05 16.67
C ILE A 112 9.07 2.79 15.20
N ALA A 113 8.09 2.32 14.41
CA ALA A 113 8.24 2.21 12.96
C ALA A 113 8.48 3.58 12.31
N GLU A 114 7.67 4.58 12.66
CA GLU A 114 7.86 5.94 12.13
C GLU A 114 9.23 6.50 12.49
N LYS A 115 9.63 6.38 13.76
CA LYS A 115 10.97 6.78 14.21
C LYS A 115 12.05 6.08 13.40
N THR A 116 11.92 4.77 13.18
CA THR A 116 12.91 3.98 12.43
C THR A 116 13.03 4.45 10.99
N PHE A 117 11.92 4.72 10.29
CA PHE A 117 11.95 5.26 8.93
C PHE A 117 12.56 6.67 8.87
N ARG A 118 12.25 7.54 9.84
CA ARG A 118 12.88 8.87 9.96
C ARG A 118 14.40 8.75 10.17
N ASP A 119 14.84 7.85 11.04
CA ASP A 119 16.25 7.59 11.31
C ASP A 119 16.97 7.02 10.08
N MET A 120 16.30 6.19 9.27
CA MET A 120 16.85 5.70 8.00
C MET A 120 17.06 6.82 6.98
N LEU A 121 16.11 7.74 6.85
CA LEU A 121 16.27 8.92 5.99
C LEU A 121 17.33 9.88 6.51
N ALA A 122 17.34 10.17 7.80
CA ALA A 122 18.29 11.11 8.43
C ALA A 122 19.74 10.62 8.45
N ALA A 123 19.96 9.31 8.33
CA ALA A 123 21.30 8.73 8.21
C ALA A 123 22.00 9.12 6.89
N GLU A 124 21.24 9.51 5.87
CA GLU A 124 21.76 9.91 4.56
C GLU A 124 21.69 11.46 4.41
N LYS A 125 22.85 12.13 4.50
CA LYS A 125 22.94 13.61 4.50
C LYS A 125 22.49 14.28 3.19
N ASN A 126 22.40 13.53 2.13
CA ASN A 126 21.99 13.96 0.79
C ASN A 126 20.49 13.76 0.52
N ILE A 127 19.71 13.39 1.54
CA ILE A 127 18.24 13.37 1.48
C ILE A 127 17.67 14.63 2.13
N THR A 128 16.76 15.29 1.41
CA THR A 128 15.90 16.35 1.93
C THR A 128 14.45 15.84 2.00
N LEU A 129 13.89 15.73 3.20
CA LEU A 129 12.48 15.37 3.42
C LEU A 129 11.63 16.62 3.57
N LEU A 130 10.65 16.80 2.69
CA LEU A 130 9.67 17.88 2.71
C LEU A 130 8.28 17.28 3.00
N GLN A 131 7.81 17.47 4.23
CA GLN A 131 6.49 17.02 4.67
C GLN A 131 5.43 18.07 4.35
N ARG A 132 4.15 17.67 4.34
CA ARG A 132 3.01 18.51 3.98
C ARG A 132 3.12 19.13 2.59
N HIS A 133 3.70 18.37 1.65
CA HIS A 133 3.83 18.76 0.25
C HIS A 133 3.02 17.82 -0.64
N ARG A 134 2.03 18.38 -1.35
CA ARG A 134 1.18 17.64 -2.28
C ARG A 134 1.57 17.98 -3.72
N VAL A 135 1.89 16.97 -4.51
CA VAL A 135 2.08 17.12 -5.95
C VAL A 135 0.75 17.50 -6.60
N VAL A 136 0.76 18.57 -7.40
CA VAL A 136 -0.45 19.12 -8.03
C VAL A 136 -0.37 19.18 -9.55
N SER A 137 0.84 19.10 -10.12
CA SER A 137 1.03 19.01 -11.57
C SER A 137 2.39 18.40 -11.91
N ALA A 138 2.52 17.93 -13.14
CA ALA A 138 3.74 17.42 -13.73
C ALA A 138 4.01 18.09 -15.08
N SER A 139 5.28 18.25 -15.46
CA SER A 139 5.68 18.76 -16.77
C SER A 139 6.52 17.75 -17.53
N VAL A 140 6.25 17.61 -18.82
CA VAL A 140 6.88 16.64 -19.70
C VAL A 140 7.47 17.30 -20.93
N VAL A 141 8.48 16.65 -21.53
CA VAL A 141 9.08 17.02 -22.79
C VAL A 141 8.86 15.90 -23.79
N GLY A 142 8.31 16.21 -24.95
CA GLY A 142 8.16 15.29 -26.08
C GLY A 142 9.35 15.32 -27.04
N SER A 143 9.21 14.68 -28.20
CA SER A 143 10.21 14.67 -29.26
C SER A 143 10.45 16.06 -29.91
N ASP A 144 9.53 16.99 -29.73
CA ASP A 144 9.63 18.39 -30.14
C ASP A 144 10.57 19.22 -29.24
N GLY A 145 11.06 18.66 -28.14
CA GLY A 145 11.92 19.34 -27.17
C GLY A 145 11.21 20.43 -26.34
N VAL A 146 9.88 20.58 -26.49
CA VAL A 146 9.11 21.61 -25.79
C VAL A 146 8.58 21.07 -24.47
N GLU A 147 8.91 21.78 -23.38
CA GLU A 147 8.34 21.49 -22.07
C GLU A 147 6.90 21.99 -21.98
N LYS A 148 6.01 21.14 -21.49
CA LYS A 148 4.60 21.47 -21.27
C LYS A 148 4.04 20.74 -20.06
N VAL A 149 3.02 21.33 -19.45
CA VAL A 149 2.25 20.65 -18.40
C VAL A 149 1.63 19.39 -19.00
N ALA A 150 1.82 18.26 -18.32
CA ALA A 150 1.29 16.98 -18.77
C ALA A 150 -0.26 17.01 -18.73
N THR A 151 -0.86 16.39 -19.72
CA THR A 151 -2.28 16.04 -19.63
C THR A 151 -2.39 14.79 -18.75
N PRO A 152 -3.23 14.79 -17.71
CA PRO A 152 -3.38 13.63 -16.85
C PRO A 152 -3.69 12.35 -17.63
N GLY A 153 -3.12 11.25 -17.17
CA GLY A 153 -3.32 9.92 -17.71
C GLY A 153 -4.79 9.50 -17.68
N LYS A 154 -5.18 8.68 -18.63
CA LYS A 154 -6.55 8.19 -18.74
C LYS A 154 -6.66 6.78 -18.19
N ARG A 155 -7.79 6.48 -17.58
CA ARG A 155 -8.19 5.13 -17.27
C ARG A 155 -8.43 4.36 -18.58
N ILE A 156 -7.83 3.19 -18.71
CA ILE A 156 -7.98 2.28 -19.85
C ILE A 156 -8.22 0.88 -19.28
N ASP A 157 -9.46 0.46 -19.29
CA ASP A 157 -9.86 -0.87 -18.80
C ASP A 157 -9.84 -1.91 -19.93
N GLY A 158 -9.78 -3.17 -19.56
CA GLY A 158 -9.77 -4.29 -20.51
C GLY A 158 -8.40 -4.55 -21.14
N ALA A 159 -8.38 -4.87 -22.44
CA ALA A 159 -7.17 -5.24 -23.15
C ALA A 159 -6.25 -4.03 -23.40
N ALA A 160 -4.93 -4.30 -23.48
CA ALA A 160 -3.95 -3.27 -23.81
C ALA A 160 -4.27 -2.62 -25.18
N PRO A 161 -4.22 -1.29 -25.28
CA PRO A 161 -4.25 -0.60 -26.55
C PRO A 161 -3.11 -1.07 -27.46
N LYS A 162 -3.33 -1.04 -28.78
CA LYS A 162 -2.26 -1.31 -29.75
C LYS A 162 -1.18 -0.24 -29.71
N ASP A 163 -1.54 0.99 -29.36
CA ASP A 163 -0.65 2.14 -29.28
C ASP A 163 -1.01 2.98 -28.05
N PHE A 164 -0.02 3.31 -27.25
CA PHE A 164 -0.11 4.21 -26.09
C PHE A 164 0.28 5.66 -26.42
N GLY A 165 0.57 5.95 -27.69
CA GLY A 165 1.07 7.24 -28.12
C GLY A 165 2.59 7.43 -27.94
N PRO A 166 3.11 8.60 -28.31
CA PRO A 166 4.54 8.88 -28.23
C PRO A 166 5.04 8.93 -26.79
N THR A 167 6.26 8.45 -26.59
CA THR A 167 6.92 8.56 -25.29
C THR A 167 7.33 10.01 -25.02
N VAL A 168 6.96 10.52 -23.86
CA VAL A 168 7.40 11.80 -23.31
C VAL A 168 8.30 11.57 -22.09
N LYS A 169 9.15 12.54 -21.74
CA LYS A 169 10.00 12.48 -20.55
C LYS A 169 9.44 13.41 -19.47
N LEU A 170 9.22 12.90 -18.27
CA LEU A 170 8.92 13.69 -17.07
C LEU A 170 10.18 14.49 -16.68
N VAL A 171 10.07 15.81 -16.55
CA VAL A 171 11.21 16.71 -16.28
C VAL A 171 11.04 17.57 -15.04
N SER A 172 9.80 17.85 -14.63
CA SER A 172 9.51 18.57 -13.38
C SER A 172 8.14 18.20 -12.84
N ILE A 173 7.96 18.46 -11.55
CA ILE A 173 6.68 18.39 -10.85
C ILE A 173 6.51 19.66 -10.02
N THR A 174 5.26 20.07 -9.82
CA THR A 174 4.94 21.17 -8.89
C THR A 174 4.23 20.59 -7.67
N ALA A 175 4.71 20.93 -6.46
CA ALA A 175 4.03 20.59 -5.23
C ALA A 175 3.60 21.84 -4.47
N GLU A 176 2.45 21.73 -3.79
CA GLU A 176 1.88 22.72 -2.89
C GLU A 176 2.31 22.43 -1.46
N ASP A 177 2.82 23.45 -0.75
CA ASP A 177 3.08 23.41 0.69
C ASP A 177 1.76 23.58 1.47
N LEU A 178 1.24 22.47 2.01
CA LEU A 178 -0.04 22.46 2.75
C LEU A 178 0.06 23.19 4.10
N SER A 179 1.25 23.50 4.58
CA SER A 179 1.45 24.35 5.77
C SER A 179 1.37 25.85 5.44
N LYS A 180 1.50 26.20 4.14
CA LYS A 180 1.43 27.57 3.61
C LYS A 180 0.54 27.59 2.36
N PRO A 181 -0.78 27.54 2.51
CA PRO A 181 -1.72 27.47 1.40
C PRO A 181 -1.43 28.48 0.29
N GLY A 182 -1.43 27.99 -0.97
CA GLY A 182 -1.11 28.80 -2.14
C GLY A 182 0.40 28.87 -2.48
N THR A 183 1.29 28.40 -1.59
CA THR A 183 2.71 28.31 -1.89
C THR A 183 2.99 27.06 -2.70
N LYS A 184 3.57 27.22 -3.89
CA LYS A 184 3.94 26.12 -4.78
C LYS A 184 5.42 26.18 -5.09
N THR A 185 6.04 25.02 -5.21
CA THR A 185 7.46 24.88 -5.58
C THR A 185 7.57 23.90 -6.73
N GLU A 186 8.38 24.23 -7.72
CA GLU A 186 8.76 23.33 -8.80
C GLU A 186 9.97 22.50 -8.38
N PHE A 187 9.92 21.20 -8.66
CA PHE A 187 11.01 20.25 -8.41
C PHE A 187 11.44 19.62 -9.73
N ARG A 188 12.73 19.69 -10.03
CA ARG A 188 13.34 19.13 -11.24
C ARG A 188 14.28 17.99 -10.89
N ALA A 189 14.22 16.90 -11.65
CA ALA A 189 15.10 15.77 -11.45
C ALA A 189 15.36 15.00 -12.76
N SER A 190 16.40 14.17 -12.73
CA SER A 190 16.67 13.20 -13.79
C SER A 190 15.68 12.04 -13.76
N THR A 191 15.26 11.64 -12.54
CA THR A 191 14.31 10.56 -12.29
C THR A 191 13.34 10.93 -11.18
N PHE A 192 12.07 10.58 -11.39
CA PHE A 192 11.02 10.65 -10.40
C PHE A 192 10.57 9.24 -10.01
N ILE A 193 10.23 9.03 -8.73
CA ILE A 193 9.74 7.74 -8.24
C ILE A 193 8.39 8.00 -7.56
N ASP A 194 7.31 7.46 -8.14
CA ASP A 194 5.96 7.55 -7.57
C ASP A 194 5.72 6.38 -6.63
N CYS A 195 5.84 6.64 -5.33
CA CYS A 195 5.57 5.67 -4.29
C CYS A 195 4.17 5.83 -3.68
N THR A 196 3.30 6.68 -4.24
CA THR A 196 1.92 6.82 -3.72
C THR A 196 1.14 5.52 -3.90
N TYR A 197 0.28 5.20 -2.92
CA TYR A 197 -0.59 4.00 -3.00
C TYR A 197 -1.61 4.12 -4.14
N GLU A 198 -1.91 5.34 -4.54
CA GLU A 198 -2.89 5.66 -5.56
C GLU A 198 -2.31 5.81 -6.98
N GLY A 199 -0.98 5.95 -7.12
CA GLY A 199 -0.35 6.29 -8.40
C GLY A 199 -0.65 7.72 -8.85
N ASP A 200 -0.68 8.67 -7.91
CA ASP A 200 -1.12 10.05 -8.18
C ASP A 200 -0.14 10.81 -9.07
N LEU A 201 1.19 10.67 -8.85
CA LEU A 201 2.16 11.31 -9.73
C LEU A 201 2.13 10.69 -11.14
N ALA A 202 2.04 9.36 -11.24
CA ALA A 202 1.96 8.69 -12.54
C ALA A 202 0.76 9.18 -13.35
N ALA A 203 -0.42 9.29 -12.70
CA ALA A 203 -1.60 9.85 -13.34
C ALA A 203 -1.40 11.30 -13.76
N LEU A 204 -0.83 12.16 -12.92
CA LEU A 204 -0.53 13.56 -13.26
C LEU A 204 0.49 13.69 -14.38
N ALA A 205 1.44 12.77 -14.51
CA ALA A 205 2.45 12.74 -15.55
C ALA A 205 1.93 12.20 -16.91
N GLY A 206 0.67 11.78 -16.99
CA GLY A 206 0.06 11.31 -18.23
C GLY A 206 0.13 9.79 -18.42
N VAL A 207 0.55 9.02 -17.41
CA VAL A 207 0.59 7.56 -17.50
C VAL A 207 -0.82 7.00 -17.53
N PRO A 208 -1.18 6.18 -18.52
CA PRO A 208 -2.45 5.47 -18.51
C PRO A 208 -2.47 4.39 -17.43
N TYR A 209 -3.65 4.12 -16.88
CA TYR A 209 -3.82 3.21 -15.73
C TYR A 209 -5.12 2.42 -15.81
N ARG A 210 -5.23 1.43 -14.95
CA ARG A 210 -6.43 0.62 -14.68
C ARG A 210 -6.92 0.85 -13.26
N VAL A 211 -8.24 0.69 -13.07
CA VAL A 211 -8.91 0.63 -11.76
C VAL A 211 -9.94 -0.51 -11.80
N GLY A 212 -10.28 -1.07 -10.67
CA GLY A 212 -11.26 -2.15 -10.62
C GLY A 212 -10.70 -3.52 -11.00
N ARG A 213 -11.57 -4.42 -11.39
CA ARG A 213 -11.24 -5.80 -11.78
C ARG A 213 -11.30 -5.96 -13.30
N GLU A 214 -10.28 -6.54 -13.89
CA GLU A 214 -10.31 -6.97 -15.29
C GLU A 214 -11.21 -8.19 -15.44
N SER A 215 -11.78 -8.37 -16.64
CA SER A 215 -12.49 -9.60 -16.95
C SER A 215 -11.53 -10.79 -17.06
N ARG A 216 -12.04 -12.00 -16.84
CA ARG A 216 -11.28 -13.23 -17.07
C ARG A 216 -10.71 -13.31 -18.49
N ALA A 217 -11.45 -12.81 -19.46
CA ALA A 217 -11.03 -12.80 -20.86
C ALA A 217 -9.81 -11.90 -21.13
N THR A 218 -9.55 -10.90 -20.29
CA THR A 218 -8.46 -9.93 -20.50
C THR A 218 -7.07 -10.58 -20.43
N PHE A 219 -6.83 -11.41 -19.40
CA PHE A 219 -5.54 -12.07 -19.17
C PHE A 219 -5.64 -13.58 -19.00
N GLY A 220 -6.83 -14.17 -19.10
CA GLY A 220 -7.05 -15.60 -18.88
C GLY A 220 -6.89 -16.04 -17.42
N GLU A 221 -7.00 -15.12 -16.47
CA GLU A 221 -6.80 -15.42 -15.05
C GLU A 221 -8.03 -16.14 -14.46
N PRO A 222 -7.86 -17.29 -13.78
CA PRO A 222 -8.98 -18.06 -13.24
C PRO A 222 -9.86 -17.28 -12.24
N HIS A 223 -9.24 -16.38 -11.45
CA HIS A 223 -9.90 -15.67 -10.37
C HIS A 223 -10.19 -14.19 -10.70
N ALA A 224 -10.13 -13.80 -11.98
CA ALA A 224 -10.45 -12.44 -12.41
C ALA A 224 -11.95 -12.17 -12.51
N GLY A 225 -12.29 -10.88 -12.41
CA GLY A 225 -13.62 -10.34 -12.58
C GLY A 225 -14.57 -10.62 -11.40
N HIS A 226 -15.87 -10.59 -11.70
CA HIS A 226 -16.89 -10.88 -10.68
C HIS A 226 -16.86 -12.37 -10.34
N ILE A 227 -16.45 -12.70 -9.12
CA ILE A 227 -16.19 -14.07 -8.69
C ILE A 227 -16.65 -14.33 -7.25
N TYR A 228 -17.18 -15.52 -7.03
CA TYR A 228 -17.35 -16.17 -5.73
C TYR A 228 -16.42 -17.38 -5.69
N VAL A 229 -15.67 -17.54 -4.62
CA VAL A 229 -14.66 -18.61 -4.49
C VAL A 229 -14.96 -19.47 -3.28
N ARG A 230 -14.89 -20.78 -3.46
CA ARG A 230 -14.98 -21.73 -2.35
C ARG A 230 -13.60 -21.82 -1.65
N PHE A 231 -13.60 -21.66 -0.34
CA PHE A 231 -12.37 -21.67 0.46
C PHE A 231 -11.57 -22.98 0.38
N LYS A 232 -12.26 -24.11 0.21
CA LYS A 232 -11.63 -25.43 0.30
C LYS A 232 -10.75 -25.76 -0.90
N ASP A 233 -11.11 -25.33 -2.09
CA ASP A 233 -10.48 -25.74 -3.35
C ASP A 233 -10.27 -24.58 -4.33
N TYR A 234 -10.61 -23.37 -3.93
CA TYR A 234 -10.50 -22.13 -4.69
C TYR A 234 -11.24 -22.13 -6.05
N ASN A 235 -12.17 -23.06 -6.22
CA ASN A 235 -12.96 -23.12 -7.45
C ASN A 235 -13.99 -22.00 -7.50
N PRO A 236 -14.18 -21.38 -8.67
CA PRO A 236 -15.30 -20.46 -8.88
C PRO A 236 -16.65 -21.15 -8.63
N LEU A 237 -17.50 -20.49 -7.87
CA LEU A 237 -18.84 -20.95 -7.53
C LEU A 237 -19.91 -20.40 -8.50
N PRO A 238 -21.12 -20.99 -8.55
CA PRO A 238 -22.23 -20.44 -9.30
C PRO A 238 -22.49 -18.96 -8.96
N GLY A 239 -22.81 -18.15 -9.96
CA GLY A 239 -22.89 -16.68 -9.85
C GLY A 239 -21.62 -15.95 -10.23
N SER A 240 -20.48 -16.65 -10.35
CA SER A 240 -19.26 -16.09 -10.90
C SER A 240 -19.38 -15.89 -12.40
N THR A 241 -19.38 -14.63 -12.86
CA THR A 241 -19.45 -14.29 -14.29
C THR A 241 -18.06 -14.15 -14.90
N GLY A 242 -17.07 -13.75 -14.12
CA GLY A 242 -15.74 -13.39 -14.61
C GLY A 242 -15.72 -12.10 -15.42
N GLU A 243 -16.76 -11.30 -15.37
CA GLU A 243 -16.84 -10.00 -16.03
C GLU A 243 -16.12 -8.91 -15.26
N ALA A 244 -15.61 -7.91 -15.95
CA ALA A 244 -14.95 -6.75 -15.35
C ALA A 244 -15.96 -5.89 -14.58
N ASP A 245 -15.47 -5.20 -13.55
CA ASP A 245 -16.21 -4.13 -12.86
C ASP A 245 -15.27 -3.11 -12.21
N ASP A 246 -15.83 -2.03 -11.67
CA ASP A 246 -15.10 -0.95 -11.00
C ASP A 246 -14.62 -1.32 -9.60
N GLY A 247 -14.93 -2.52 -9.12
CA GLY A 247 -14.69 -2.94 -7.76
C GLY A 247 -13.22 -3.11 -7.44
N ILE A 248 -12.79 -2.51 -6.34
CA ILE A 248 -11.51 -2.79 -5.68
C ILE A 248 -11.77 -3.41 -4.32
N GLN A 249 -10.82 -4.17 -3.81
CA GLN A 249 -10.95 -4.81 -2.50
C GLN A 249 -11.16 -3.79 -1.38
N ALA A 250 -11.96 -4.16 -0.39
CA ALA A 250 -12.31 -3.30 0.73
C ALA A 250 -11.06 -2.78 1.46
N PHE A 251 -11.14 -1.56 1.95
CA PHE A 251 -10.17 -0.99 2.88
C PHE A 251 -10.59 -1.24 4.32
N CYS A 252 -9.69 -0.99 5.25
CA CYS A 252 -9.94 -0.87 6.68
C CYS A 252 -8.87 0.03 7.30
N PHE A 253 -9.02 0.33 8.58
CA PHE A 253 -7.88 0.77 9.38
C PHE A 253 -7.23 -0.43 10.05
N ARG A 254 -5.91 -0.39 10.15
CA ARG A 254 -5.14 -1.17 11.12
C ARG A 254 -4.93 -0.22 12.29
N PHE A 255 -5.35 -0.61 13.48
CA PHE A 255 -5.25 0.24 14.67
C PHE A 255 -4.89 -0.59 15.90
N HIS A 256 -4.65 0.07 17.00
CA HIS A 256 -4.14 -0.60 18.19
C HIS A 256 -5.14 -0.55 19.33
N LEU A 257 -5.21 -1.64 20.08
CA LEU A 257 -5.95 -1.73 21.32
C LEU A 257 -5.02 -2.19 22.46
N THR A 258 -5.35 -1.82 23.69
CA THR A 258 -4.67 -2.29 24.89
C THR A 258 -5.67 -2.56 26.02
N LYS A 259 -5.31 -3.50 26.90
CA LYS A 259 -6.00 -3.77 28.17
C LYS A 259 -5.36 -3.03 29.36
N ASP A 260 -4.18 -2.43 29.14
CA ASP A 260 -3.52 -1.64 30.18
C ASP A 260 -4.31 -0.38 30.47
N LYS A 261 -5.04 -0.35 31.57
CA LYS A 261 -5.87 0.78 31.99
C LYS A 261 -5.08 2.07 32.24
N ALA A 262 -3.79 1.95 32.58
CA ALA A 262 -2.93 3.12 32.76
C ALA A 262 -2.60 3.77 31.40
N ASN A 263 -2.45 2.97 30.36
CA ASN A 263 -2.16 3.38 28.99
C ASN A 263 -3.37 3.31 28.04
N SER A 264 -4.61 3.48 28.53
CA SER A 264 -5.81 3.32 27.72
C SER A 264 -6.71 4.55 27.76
N VAL A 265 -7.26 4.94 26.59
CA VAL A 265 -8.41 5.83 26.47
C VAL A 265 -9.64 5.04 26.01
N PRO A 266 -10.86 5.39 26.46
CA PRO A 266 -12.08 4.72 26.05
C PRO A 266 -12.32 4.83 24.52
N VAL A 267 -12.99 3.82 23.96
CA VAL A 267 -13.54 3.89 22.61
C VAL A 267 -14.86 4.67 22.69
N GLU A 268 -14.96 5.74 21.91
CA GLU A 268 -16.14 6.62 21.90
C GLU A 268 -17.10 6.20 20.77
N LYS A 269 -18.39 6.55 20.93
CA LYS A 269 -19.36 6.38 19.85
C LYS A 269 -19.06 7.38 18.73
N PRO A 270 -18.73 6.91 17.52
CA PRO A 270 -18.52 7.84 16.40
C PRO A 270 -19.78 8.64 16.10
N ALA A 271 -19.62 9.93 15.74
CA ALA A 271 -20.75 10.78 15.39
C ALA A 271 -21.56 10.26 14.18
N ALA A 272 -20.87 9.62 13.22
CA ALA A 272 -21.50 9.00 12.04
C ALA A 272 -21.73 7.49 12.22
N PHE A 273 -21.93 7.01 13.47
CA PHE A 273 -22.20 5.61 13.75
C PHE A 273 -23.49 5.17 13.07
N ASN A 274 -23.39 4.09 12.28
CA ASN A 274 -24.53 3.43 11.66
C ASN A 274 -24.58 1.95 12.07
N ARG A 275 -25.61 1.58 12.86
CA ARG A 275 -25.78 0.22 13.37
C ARG A 275 -26.00 -0.81 12.25
N ASP A 276 -26.61 -0.39 11.14
CA ASP A 276 -26.92 -1.29 10.01
C ASP A 276 -25.67 -1.82 9.30
N ASP A 277 -24.52 -1.13 9.44
CA ASP A 277 -23.25 -1.62 8.90
C ASP A 277 -22.82 -2.95 9.54
N TYR A 278 -23.33 -3.27 10.73
CA TYR A 278 -22.91 -4.44 11.52
C TYR A 278 -24.00 -5.51 11.61
N LYS A 279 -25.07 -5.38 10.83
CA LYS A 279 -26.22 -6.31 10.91
C LYS A 279 -25.82 -7.78 10.75
N HIS A 280 -24.81 -8.08 9.91
CA HIS A 280 -24.32 -9.45 9.71
C HIS A 280 -23.59 -9.99 10.94
N VAL A 281 -22.78 -9.16 11.59
CA VAL A 281 -22.13 -9.52 12.86
C VAL A 281 -23.19 -9.79 13.93
N LEU A 282 -24.18 -8.92 14.05
CA LEU A 282 -25.26 -9.05 15.03
C LEU A 282 -26.12 -10.29 14.81
N VAL A 283 -26.42 -10.64 13.55
CA VAL A 283 -27.14 -11.89 13.22
C VAL A 283 -26.33 -13.11 13.65
N GLN A 284 -25.03 -13.16 13.36
CA GLN A 284 -24.17 -14.27 13.73
C GLN A 284 -24.00 -14.40 15.25
N ILE A 285 -23.97 -13.28 15.96
CA ILE A 285 -24.00 -13.25 17.43
C ILE A 285 -25.34 -13.83 17.95
N ALA A 286 -26.47 -13.38 17.40
CA ALA A 286 -27.79 -13.86 17.79
C ALA A 286 -28.00 -15.37 17.51
N GLU A 287 -27.38 -15.90 16.46
CA GLU A 287 -27.36 -17.32 16.13
C GLU A 287 -26.36 -18.16 16.96
N GLY A 288 -25.58 -17.52 17.84
CA GLY A 288 -24.56 -18.19 18.67
C GLY A 288 -23.32 -18.64 17.90
N LYS A 289 -23.12 -18.19 16.67
CA LYS A 289 -21.93 -18.47 15.86
C LYS A 289 -20.72 -17.65 16.30
N ILE A 290 -20.96 -16.42 16.76
CA ILE A 290 -19.97 -15.54 17.38
C ILE A 290 -20.30 -15.47 18.88
N THR A 291 -19.36 -15.91 19.71
CA THR A 291 -19.50 -16.00 21.17
C THR A 291 -18.41 -15.24 21.94
N ARG A 292 -17.39 -14.71 21.23
CA ARG A 292 -16.24 -13.99 21.81
C ARG A 292 -15.86 -12.79 20.97
N PHE A 293 -15.29 -11.77 21.59
CA PHE A 293 -14.83 -10.54 20.94
C PHE A 293 -13.81 -10.80 19.82
N ASN A 294 -12.83 -11.68 20.07
CA ASN A 294 -11.76 -11.99 19.12
C ASN A 294 -12.21 -12.85 17.93
N GLN A 295 -13.49 -13.25 17.86
CA GLN A 295 -14.09 -13.85 16.68
C GLN A 295 -14.64 -12.80 15.69
N VAL A 296 -14.69 -11.54 16.09
CA VAL A 296 -15.10 -10.43 15.22
C VAL A 296 -13.90 -9.68 14.67
N ILE A 297 -12.84 -9.56 15.47
CA ILE A 297 -11.58 -8.90 15.09
C ILE A 297 -10.40 -9.75 15.54
N GLN A 298 -9.39 -9.84 14.67
CA GLN A 298 -8.12 -10.49 15.05
C GLN A 298 -7.25 -9.52 15.83
N LEU A 299 -6.54 -10.07 16.82
CA LEU A 299 -5.67 -9.33 17.73
C LEU A 299 -4.27 -9.92 17.69
N TYR A 300 -3.29 -9.14 17.23
CA TYR A 300 -1.89 -9.54 17.20
C TYR A 300 -1.11 -8.82 18.30
N GLU A 301 -0.53 -9.59 19.24
CA GLU A 301 0.25 -9.01 20.33
C GLU A 301 1.48 -8.27 19.80
N MET A 302 1.64 -7.04 20.26
CA MET A 302 2.76 -6.15 20.01
C MET A 302 3.55 -5.91 21.32
N PRO A 303 4.78 -5.37 21.23
CA PRO A 303 5.50 -4.93 22.43
C PRO A 303 4.65 -4.00 23.31
N ASN A 304 4.96 -3.99 24.60
CA ASN A 304 4.34 -3.13 25.61
C ASN A 304 2.83 -3.37 25.85
N GLY A 305 2.34 -4.60 25.62
CA GLY A 305 0.96 -4.98 25.95
C GLY A 305 -0.10 -4.32 25.07
N LYS A 306 0.30 -3.91 23.89
CA LYS A 306 -0.57 -3.44 22.82
C LYS A 306 -0.89 -4.56 21.85
N PHE A 307 -1.96 -4.38 21.08
CA PHE A 307 -2.42 -5.34 20.08
C PHE A 307 -2.82 -4.61 18.82
N GLU A 308 -2.28 -5.05 17.70
CA GLU A 308 -2.77 -4.63 16.39
C GLU A 308 -4.09 -5.32 16.09
N VAL A 309 -5.05 -4.54 15.58
CA VAL A 309 -6.36 -5.01 15.16
C VAL A 309 -6.38 -5.25 13.67
N ASN A 310 -6.80 -6.44 13.26
CA ASN A 310 -7.02 -6.81 11.87
C ASN A 310 -8.47 -7.23 11.62
N SER A 311 -8.93 -7.07 10.40
CA SER A 311 -10.17 -7.68 9.94
C SER A 311 -10.15 -9.17 10.22
N ASP A 312 -11.27 -9.68 10.74
CA ASP A 312 -11.44 -11.11 10.79
C ASP A 312 -11.62 -11.66 9.37
N HIS A 313 -10.89 -12.73 9.10
CA HIS A 313 -11.15 -13.56 7.95
C HIS A 313 -12.32 -14.50 8.27
N PRO A 314 -13.03 -15.05 7.27
CA PRO A 314 -14.07 -16.04 7.54
C PRO A 314 -13.52 -17.07 8.51
N HIS A 315 -14.16 -17.18 9.67
CA HIS A 315 -13.72 -18.17 10.66
C HIS A 315 -13.77 -19.56 10.03
N HIS A 316 -12.63 -20.20 9.95
CA HIS A 316 -12.53 -21.61 9.57
C HIS A 316 -13.44 -22.49 10.43
N ASP A 317 -13.67 -22.08 11.68
CA ASP A 317 -14.47 -22.83 12.67
C ASP A 317 -15.98 -22.67 12.49
N THR A 318 -16.46 -21.53 11.99
CA THR A 318 -17.88 -21.23 11.85
C THR A 318 -18.39 -21.29 10.42
N GLY A 319 -17.48 -21.26 9.44
CA GLY A 319 -17.81 -21.20 8.01
C GLY A 319 -18.56 -19.95 7.59
N VAL A 320 -18.67 -18.95 8.47
CA VAL A 320 -19.47 -17.74 8.23
C VAL A 320 -18.52 -16.54 8.07
N PRO A 321 -18.55 -15.84 6.95
CA PRO A 321 -17.80 -14.61 6.77
C PRO A 321 -18.34 -13.53 7.72
N ALA A 322 -17.55 -13.10 8.70
CA ALA A 322 -17.83 -11.87 9.41
C ALA A 322 -17.33 -10.68 8.58
N GLU A 323 -18.23 -9.78 8.21
CA GLU A 323 -17.82 -8.45 7.79
C GLU A 323 -17.41 -7.72 9.08
N SER A 324 -16.11 -7.58 9.31
CA SER A 324 -15.62 -6.91 10.50
C SER A 324 -15.16 -5.48 10.18
N LEU A 325 -13.88 -5.24 10.04
CA LEU A 325 -13.33 -3.91 9.75
C LEU A 325 -13.42 -3.51 8.29
N ASP A 326 -13.51 -4.49 7.39
CA ASP A 326 -13.62 -4.24 5.95
C ASP A 326 -14.98 -3.63 5.60
N LEU A 327 -14.97 -2.55 4.85
CA LEU A 327 -16.17 -1.90 4.36
C LEU A 327 -16.14 -1.87 2.84
N ALA A 328 -16.74 -2.87 2.21
CA ALA A 328 -16.73 -3.01 0.76
C ALA A 328 -17.57 -1.91 0.07
N GLU A 329 -17.24 -1.61 -1.18
CA GLU A 329 -17.88 -0.65 -2.09
C GLU A 329 -17.68 0.83 -1.75
N GLU A 330 -17.49 1.20 -0.50
CA GLU A 330 -17.36 2.60 -0.08
C GLU A 330 -16.05 3.26 -0.56
N ASN A 331 -15.06 2.45 -1.02
CA ASN A 331 -13.74 2.89 -1.47
C ASN A 331 -13.55 2.89 -2.99
N TRP A 332 -14.53 2.46 -3.79
CA TRP A 332 -14.32 2.31 -5.23
C TRP A 332 -13.91 3.61 -5.93
N ARG A 333 -14.34 4.74 -5.40
CA ARG A 333 -13.96 6.06 -5.92
C ARG A 333 -12.59 6.54 -5.45
N TRP A 334 -12.02 5.94 -4.40
CA TRP A 334 -10.77 6.38 -3.78
C TRP A 334 -9.61 6.58 -4.76
N PRO A 335 -9.33 5.66 -5.70
CA PRO A 335 -8.18 5.79 -6.60
C PRO A 335 -8.19 7.09 -7.41
N GLU A 336 -9.38 7.55 -7.81
CA GLU A 336 -9.55 8.72 -8.68
C GLU A 336 -10.11 9.94 -7.93
N ALA A 337 -10.38 9.80 -6.65
CA ALA A 337 -10.94 10.86 -5.82
C ALA A 337 -9.93 11.99 -5.57
N GLY A 338 -10.42 13.21 -5.55
CA GLY A 338 -9.67 14.36 -5.06
C GLY A 338 -9.54 14.35 -3.52
N PRO A 339 -8.72 15.25 -2.96
CA PRO A 339 -8.41 15.26 -1.52
C PRO A 339 -9.64 15.31 -0.61
N ALA A 340 -10.61 16.17 -0.92
CA ALA A 340 -11.81 16.30 -0.09
C ALA A 340 -12.70 15.04 -0.08
N GLU A 341 -12.77 14.31 -1.19
CA GLU A 341 -13.50 13.06 -1.24
C GLU A 341 -12.75 11.94 -0.52
N ARG A 342 -11.42 11.85 -0.66
CA ARG A 342 -10.60 10.91 0.12
C ARG A 342 -10.76 11.14 1.62
N GLU A 343 -10.77 12.40 2.07
CA GLU A 343 -11.01 12.73 3.48
C GLU A 343 -12.39 12.25 3.95
N ARG A 344 -13.43 12.41 3.14
CA ARG A 344 -14.77 11.92 3.45
C ARG A 344 -14.81 10.39 3.54
N ILE A 345 -14.15 9.70 2.62
CA ILE A 345 -14.04 8.23 2.65
C ILE A 345 -13.23 7.78 3.88
N PHE A 346 -12.11 8.44 4.17
CA PHE A 346 -11.29 8.18 5.37
C PHE A 346 -12.13 8.28 6.65
N ALA A 347 -12.89 9.37 6.81
CA ALA A 347 -13.77 9.57 7.96
C ALA A 347 -14.86 8.50 8.06
N ARG A 348 -15.43 8.07 6.92
CA ARG A 348 -16.45 7.00 6.85
C ARG A 348 -15.88 5.66 7.35
N TYR A 349 -14.68 5.30 6.88
CA TYR A 349 -14.02 4.05 7.30
C TYR A 349 -13.63 4.09 8.77
N TRP A 350 -13.12 5.23 9.26
CA TRP A 350 -12.80 5.34 10.68
C TRP A 350 -14.06 5.19 11.54
N SER A 351 -15.14 5.87 11.18
CA SER A 351 -16.43 5.74 11.88
C SER A 351 -16.94 4.29 11.91
N HIS A 352 -16.74 3.53 10.84
CA HIS A 352 -17.08 2.10 10.79
C HIS A 352 -16.19 1.29 11.74
N ASN A 353 -14.88 1.45 11.69
CA ASN A 353 -13.95 0.62 12.46
C ASN A 353 -14.03 0.89 13.97
N GLU A 354 -14.04 2.17 14.37
CA GLU A 354 -14.27 2.58 15.77
C GLU A 354 -15.65 2.15 16.26
N GLY A 355 -16.67 2.32 15.40
CA GLY A 355 -18.05 1.98 15.68
C GLY A 355 -18.28 0.48 15.90
N LEU A 356 -17.52 -0.40 15.24
CA LEU A 356 -17.56 -1.84 15.48
C LEU A 356 -17.12 -2.17 16.91
N VAL A 357 -16.00 -1.61 17.37
CA VAL A 357 -15.52 -1.84 18.73
C VAL A 357 -16.52 -1.27 19.74
N TRP A 358 -17.01 -0.03 19.51
CA TRP A 358 -18.01 0.58 20.38
C TRP A 358 -19.30 -0.26 20.44
N LEU A 359 -19.79 -0.77 19.32
CA LEU A 359 -20.99 -1.64 19.26
C LEU A 359 -20.81 -2.89 20.12
N LEU A 360 -19.67 -3.59 19.98
CA LEU A 360 -19.38 -4.79 20.76
C LEU A 360 -19.26 -4.52 22.26
N GLN A 361 -18.94 -3.29 22.65
CA GLN A 361 -18.87 -2.85 24.04
C GLN A 361 -20.24 -2.45 24.63
N ASN A 362 -21.14 -1.89 23.81
CA ASN A 362 -22.28 -1.11 24.31
C ASN A 362 -23.66 -1.54 23.78
N ASP A 363 -23.77 -2.26 22.65
CA ASP A 363 -25.07 -2.61 22.08
C ASP A 363 -25.78 -3.65 22.96
N PRO A 364 -27.02 -3.38 23.46
CA PRO A 364 -27.71 -4.27 24.39
C PRO A 364 -28.09 -5.63 23.78
N THR A 365 -28.08 -5.77 22.46
CA THR A 365 -28.35 -7.06 21.79
C THR A 365 -27.12 -7.95 21.71
N VAL A 366 -25.92 -7.41 21.97
CA VAL A 366 -24.69 -8.20 22.13
C VAL A 366 -24.70 -8.86 23.51
N PRO A 367 -24.44 -10.18 23.63
CA PRO A 367 -24.39 -10.88 24.92
C PRO A 367 -23.43 -10.22 25.91
N GLN A 368 -23.82 -10.23 27.20
CA GLN A 368 -23.02 -9.59 28.26
C GLN A 368 -21.58 -10.10 28.29
N SER A 369 -21.36 -11.41 28.06
CA SER A 369 -20.02 -12.00 28.02
C SER A 369 -19.10 -11.37 26.95
N ILE A 370 -19.65 -11.06 25.77
CA ILE A 370 -18.90 -10.39 24.71
C ILE A 370 -18.65 -8.92 25.07
N ARG A 371 -19.67 -8.23 25.64
CA ARG A 371 -19.52 -6.84 26.09
C ARG A 371 -18.47 -6.70 27.19
N ASP A 372 -18.46 -7.62 28.16
CA ASP A 372 -17.48 -7.62 29.25
C ASP A 372 -16.05 -7.85 28.74
N GLU A 373 -15.88 -8.76 27.76
CA GLU A 373 -14.59 -8.98 27.09
C GLU A 373 -14.17 -7.73 26.30
N ALA A 374 -15.07 -7.17 25.48
CA ALA A 374 -14.82 -5.99 24.66
C ALA A 374 -14.49 -4.75 25.50
N SER A 375 -15.17 -4.55 26.65
CA SER A 375 -14.97 -3.39 27.55
C SER A 375 -13.62 -3.36 28.25
N GLN A 376 -12.83 -4.43 28.15
CA GLN A 376 -11.47 -4.43 28.66
C GLN A 376 -10.53 -3.62 27.75
N TRP A 377 -10.89 -3.40 26.49
CA TRP A 377 -10.05 -2.79 25.46
C TRP A 377 -10.32 -1.30 25.31
N GLY A 378 -9.25 -0.55 25.04
CA GLY A 378 -9.30 0.85 24.64
C GLY A 378 -8.11 1.22 23.77
N PHE A 379 -8.06 2.43 23.23
CA PHE A 379 -6.93 2.90 22.42
C PHE A 379 -5.72 3.20 23.32
N PRO A 380 -4.47 2.81 22.93
CA PRO A 380 -3.28 3.17 23.68
C PRO A 380 -3.03 4.69 23.63
N LYS A 381 -2.75 5.28 24.82
CA LYS A 381 -2.46 6.73 24.96
C LYS A 381 -1.17 7.15 24.25
N ASP A 382 -0.23 6.25 24.13
CA ASP A 382 1.11 6.51 23.58
C ASP A 382 1.23 6.26 22.06
N GLU A 383 0.12 5.88 21.40
CA GLU A 383 0.05 5.75 19.95
C GLU A 383 -0.80 6.86 19.35
N PHE A 384 -0.40 7.39 18.17
CA PHE A 384 -1.12 8.40 17.40
C PHE A 384 -1.55 9.62 18.23
N THR A 385 -0.63 10.10 19.07
CA THR A 385 -0.90 11.12 20.10
C THR A 385 -1.36 12.46 19.54
N ASP A 386 -0.94 12.79 18.34
CA ASP A 386 -1.32 13.99 17.59
C ASP A 386 -2.58 13.82 16.74
N HIS A 387 -3.12 12.60 16.67
CA HIS A 387 -4.33 12.27 15.90
C HIS A 387 -5.43 11.63 16.75
N ARG A 388 -5.53 12.04 18.05
CA ARG A 388 -6.54 11.55 19.01
C ARG A 388 -6.50 10.01 19.19
N HIS A 389 -5.31 9.43 19.20
CA HIS A 389 -5.06 7.98 19.33
C HIS A 389 -5.65 7.15 18.17
N ARG A 390 -5.91 7.77 17.01
CA ARG A 390 -6.42 7.17 15.78
C ARG A 390 -5.30 7.09 14.74
N PRO A 391 -5.24 6.02 13.94
CA PRO A 391 -4.29 5.95 12.84
C PRO A 391 -4.43 7.13 11.88
N HIS A 392 -3.32 7.66 11.44
CA HIS A 392 -3.27 8.74 10.45
C HIS A 392 -3.29 8.23 9.01
N HIS A 393 -3.32 6.90 8.79
CA HIS A 393 -3.31 6.28 7.48
C HIS A 393 -4.38 5.19 7.36
N ILE A 394 -5.19 5.22 6.29
CA ILE A 394 -6.09 4.11 5.94
C ILE A 394 -5.31 3.05 5.15
N TYR A 395 -5.65 1.78 5.30
CA TYR A 395 -5.03 0.70 4.52
C TYR A 395 -5.58 0.69 3.10
N VAL A 396 -4.90 1.41 2.21
CA VAL A 396 -5.18 1.39 0.77
C VAL A 396 -4.61 0.09 0.19
N ARG A 397 -5.44 -0.95 0.11
CA ARG A 397 -5.01 -2.25 -0.44
C ARG A 397 -4.79 -2.23 -1.94
N GLN A 398 -5.45 -1.30 -2.64
CA GLN A 398 -5.34 -1.17 -4.10
C GLN A 398 -5.78 0.24 -4.54
N GLY A 399 -4.91 0.91 -5.30
CA GLY A 399 -5.20 2.15 -5.99
C GLY A 399 -5.33 1.94 -7.51
N ARG A 400 -4.83 2.91 -8.29
CA ARG A 400 -4.56 2.72 -9.71
C ARG A 400 -3.46 1.68 -9.89
N ARG A 401 -3.43 1.03 -11.03
CA ARG A 401 -2.32 0.18 -11.49
C ARG A 401 -1.95 0.68 -12.88
N ILE A 402 -0.70 1.15 -13.04
CA ILE A 402 -0.25 1.73 -14.31
C ILE A 402 -0.28 0.70 -15.44
N TRP A 403 -0.36 1.16 -16.67
CA TRP A 403 0.08 0.40 -17.84
C TRP A 403 1.60 0.51 -17.95
N GLY A 404 2.30 -0.57 -17.58
CA GLY A 404 3.77 -0.69 -17.65
C GLY A 404 4.23 -1.53 -18.83
N GLU A 405 5.55 -1.67 -18.99
CA GLU A 405 6.16 -2.48 -20.05
C GLU A 405 5.84 -3.97 -19.93
N TYR A 406 5.48 -4.42 -18.74
CA TYR A 406 4.93 -5.73 -18.45
C TYR A 406 3.76 -5.58 -17.48
N THR A 407 2.75 -6.43 -17.58
CA THR A 407 1.65 -6.51 -16.61
C THR A 407 1.77 -7.84 -15.86
N LEU A 408 2.04 -7.78 -14.56
CA LEU A 408 2.04 -8.97 -13.71
C LEU A 408 0.62 -9.49 -13.56
N THR A 409 0.45 -10.81 -13.69
CA THR A 409 -0.85 -11.48 -13.61
C THR A 409 -0.79 -12.68 -12.69
N GLN A 410 -1.94 -13.27 -12.37
CA GLN A 410 -2.00 -14.55 -11.64
C GLN A 410 -1.24 -15.66 -12.37
N ASN A 411 -1.19 -15.61 -13.70
CA ASN A 411 -0.55 -16.67 -14.51
C ASN A 411 0.99 -16.71 -14.37
N ASP A 412 1.60 -15.67 -13.81
CA ASP A 412 3.05 -15.63 -13.52
C ASP A 412 3.42 -16.43 -12.26
N ALA A 413 2.46 -16.66 -11.38
CA ALA A 413 2.63 -17.52 -10.21
C ALA A 413 2.31 -18.97 -10.54
N LYS A 414 2.72 -19.86 -9.65
CA LYS A 414 2.31 -21.27 -9.67
C LYS A 414 1.60 -21.57 -8.34
N PRO A 415 0.26 -21.71 -8.34
CA PRO A 415 -0.48 -22.16 -7.15
C PRO A 415 -0.01 -23.54 -6.68
N PHE A 416 -0.13 -23.84 -5.38
CA PHE A 416 0.32 -25.10 -4.80
C PHE A 416 -0.34 -26.36 -5.39
N PHE A 417 -1.57 -26.21 -5.87
CA PHE A 417 -2.33 -27.32 -6.48
C PHE A 417 -1.99 -27.57 -7.96
N GLU A 418 -1.11 -26.76 -8.54
CA GLU A 418 -0.65 -26.92 -9.93
C GLU A 418 0.76 -27.52 -10.00
N THR A 419 1.04 -28.22 -11.10
CA THR A 419 2.38 -28.73 -11.41
C THR A 419 3.20 -27.70 -12.19
N GLY A 420 4.52 -27.80 -12.12
CA GLY A 420 5.42 -26.90 -12.85
C GLY A 420 6.18 -25.93 -11.95
N LEU A 421 6.77 -24.91 -12.53
CA LEU A 421 7.53 -23.87 -11.85
C LEU A 421 6.87 -22.49 -12.11
N PRO A 422 6.96 -21.55 -11.16
CA PRO A 422 6.54 -20.18 -11.40
C PRO A 422 7.40 -19.51 -12.47
N ALA A 423 6.90 -18.41 -13.06
CA ALA A 423 7.62 -17.65 -14.05
C ALA A 423 8.97 -17.16 -13.53
N ARG A 424 9.99 -17.23 -14.40
CA ARG A 424 11.32 -16.66 -14.15
C ARG A 424 11.58 -15.57 -15.18
N PHE A 425 12.04 -14.42 -14.67
CA PHE A 425 12.27 -13.23 -15.48
C PHE A 425 13.77 -12.92 -15.54
N ALA A 426 14.29 -12.71 -16.76
CA ALA A 426 15.68 -12.28 -16.95
C ALA A 426 15.95 -10.91 -16.29
N ASP A 427 14.92 -10.10 -16.12
CA ASP A 427 14.90 -8.79 -15.47
C ASP A 427 14.27 -8.83 -14.06
N GLY A 428 14.24 -9.99 -13.38
CA GLY A 428 13.73 -10.13 -12.02
C GLY A 428 14.53 -9.30 -11.02
N ILE A 429 13.87 -8.46 -10.21
CA ILE A 429 14.50 -7.51 -9.28
C ILE A 429 14.06 -7.68 -7.82
N ALA A 430 13.00 -8.41 -7.59
CA ALA A 430 12.47 -8.72 -6.27
C ALA A 430 11.73 -10.07 -6.32
N VAL A 431 11.29 -10.53 -5.16
CA VAL A 431 10.47 -11.74 -5.00
C VAL A 431 9.22 -11.39 -4.23
N THR A 432 8.09 -11.95 -4.65
CA THR A 432 6.89 -12.01 -3.83
C THR A 432 6.64 -13.44 -3.37
N GLU A 433 6.06 -13.60 -2.17
CA GLU A 433 5.90 -14.91 -1.53
C GLU A 433 4.60 -15.03 -0.73
N PHE A 434 3.90 -13.90 -0.56
CA PHE A 434 2.63 -13.85 0.14
C PHE A 434 1.51 -14.30 -0.82
N GLU A 435 0.43 -14.83 -0.25
CA GLU A 435 -0.71 -15.34 -1.00
C GLU A 435 -1.34 -14.26 -1.92
N PHE A 436 -2.06 -14.69 -2.94
CA PHE A 436 -3.06 -13.82 -3.57
C PHE A 436 -4.16 -13.57 -2.54
N ASP A 437 -4.02 -12.48 -1.82
CA ASP A 437 -4.90 -12.09 -0.72
C ASP A 437 -5.86 -10.99 -1.18
N SER A 438 -7.03 -11.38 -1.65
CA SER A 438 -8.10 -10.47 -2.04
C SER A 438 -9.13 -10.36 -0.92
N HIS A 439 -9.33 -9.17 -0.41
CA HIS A 439 -10.43 -8.85 0.49
C HIS A 439 -11.74 -8.69 -0.30
N ALA A 440 -12.89 -8.73 0.41
CA ALA A 440 -14.18 -8.56 -0.22
C ALA A 440 -14.23 -7.30 -1.11
N VAL A 441 -14.74 -7.43 -2.31
CA VAL A 441 -14.86 -6.34 -3.28
C VAL A 441 -16.25 -5.72 -3.22
N ARG A 442 -17.28 -6.55 -2.96
CA ARG A 442 -18.68 -6.12 -2.84
C ARG A 442 -19.23 -6.44 -1.46
N LYS A 443 -20.26 -5.72 -1.08
CA LYS A 443 -21.06 -6.01 0.11
C LYS A 443 -21.66 -7.40 0.03
N TYR A 444 -22.01 -7.92 1.19
CA TYR A 444 -22.69 -9.21 1.34
C TYR A 444 -23.89 -9.35 0.38
N ASP A 445 -23.95 -10.49 -0.29
CA ASP A 445 -25.05 -10.86 -1.16
C ASP A 445 -25.92 -11.92 -0.45
N PRO A 446 -27.21 -11.64 -0.17
CA PRO A 446 -28.12 -12.60 0.45
C PRO A 446 -28.30 -13.91 -0.32
N ALA A 447 -28.06 -13.91 -1.64
CA ALA A 447 -28.09 -15.13 -2.47
C ALA A 447 -26.91 -16.08 -2.18
N TYR A 448 -25.83 -15.55 -1.57
CA TYR A 448 -24.62 -16.29 -1.23
C TYR A 448 -24.18 -16.01 0.22
N PRO A 449 -24.99 -16.39 1.21
CA PRO A 449 -24.85 -15.94 2.59
C PRO A 449 -23.56 -16.38 3.28
N LEU A 450 -22.81 -17.33 2.71
CA LEU A 450 -21.56 -17.84 3.25
C LEU A 450 -20.33 -17.32 2.48
N LEU A 451 -20.51 -16.44 1.50
CA LEU A 451 -19.44 -16.00 0.62
C LEU A 451 -19.31 -14.48 0.63
N ARG A 452 -18.07 -14.00 0.57
CA ARG A 452 -17.76 -12.60 0.30
C ARG A 452 -17.42 -12.44 -1.18
N PRO A 453 -18.16 -11.63 -1.95
CA PRO A 453 -17.86 -11.44 -3.37
C PRO A 453 -16.47 -10.90 -3.59
N GLY A 454 -15.64 -11.62 -4.37
CA GLY A 454 -14.27 -11.25 -4.68
C GLY A 454 -13.23 -11.57 -3.60
N TYR A 455 -13.63 -12.20 -2.48
CA TYR A 455 -12.70 -12.65 -1.45
C TYR A 455 -12.06 -14.00 -1.85
N PHE A 456 -10.74 -14.05 -1.80
CA PHE A 456 -9.97 -15.30 -1.92
C PHE A 456 -8.59 -15.14 -1.27
N PHE A 457 -8.03 -16.29 -0.85
CA PHE A 457 -6.70 -16.35 -0.24
C PHE A 457 -5.99 -17.59 -0.78
N ILE A 458 -5.18 -17.42 -1.85
CA ILE A 458 -4.62 -18.51 -2.64
C ILE A 458 -3.12 -18.54 -2.47
N SER A 459 -2.61 -19.63 -1.88
CA SER A 459 -1.18 -19.85 -1.69
C SER A 459 -0.50 -20.24 -3.00
N HIS A 460 0.72 -19.78 -3.17
CA HIS A 460 1.58 -20.08 -4.32
C HIS A 460 3.06 -20.16 -3.91
N ASP A 461 3.90 -20.71 -4.79
CA ASP A 461 5.34 -20.67 -4.61
C ASP A 461 5.88 -19.24 -4.76
N PRO A 462 6.94 -18.85 -4.01
CA PRO A 462 7.62 -17.58 -4.25
C PRO A 462 8.05 -17.43 -5.71
N PHE A 463 7.83 -16.25 -6.30
CA PHE A 463 8.22 -15.97 -7.67
C PHE A 463 8.78 -14.57 -7.87
N GLN A 464 9.47 -14.38 -8.98
CA GLN A 464 10.16 -13.13 -9.29
C GLN A 464 9.21 -12.04 -9.75
N LEU A 465 9.55 -10.80 -9.41
CA LEU A 465 8.93 -9.58 -9.93
C LEU A 465 9.87 -8.92 -10.95
N PRO A 466 9.44 -8.75 -12.22
CA PRO A 466 10.30 -8.18 -13.25
C PRO A 466 10.38 -6.67 -13.15
N TYR A 467 11.51 -6.08 -13.51
CA TYR A 467 11.73 -4.62 -13.55
C TYR A 467 10.68 -3.88 -14.38
N ARG A 468 10.25 -4.47 -15.48
CA ARG A 468 9.31 -3.88 -16.44
C ARG A 468 7.93 -3.56 -15.86
N ILE A 469 7.54 -4.10 -14.70
CA ILE A 469 6.28 -3.69 -14.04
C ILE A 469 6.36 -2.27 -13.47
N LEU A 470 7.58 -1.76 -13.21
CA LEU A 470 7.84 -0.45 -12.63
C LEU A 470 7.90 0.67 -13.67
N VAL A 471 8.09 0.31 -14.96
CA VAL A 471 8.36 1.24 -16.06
C VAL A 471 7.05 1.57 -16.79
N PRO A 472 6.53 2.79 -16.68
CA PRO A 472 5.27 3.16 -17.34
C PRO A 472 5.35 3.12 -18.86
N LYS A 473 4.26 2.78 -19.54
CA LYS A 473 4.11 3.05 -20.98
C LYS A 473 4.13 4.56 -21.23
N CYS A 474 4.66 4.99 -22.36
CA CYS A 474 4.64 6.35 -22.90
C CYS A 474 5.18 7.49 -21.99
N VAL A 475 5.67 7.22 -20.77
CA VAL A 475 6.34 8.22 -19.92
C VAL A 475 7.67 7.68 -19.45
N ASP A 476 8.76 8.39 -19.75
CA ASP A 476 10.12 8.09 -19.28
C ASP A 476 10.53 9.05 -18.17
N GLY A 477 11.65 8.73 -17.47
CA GLY A 477 12.07 9.49 -16.29
C GLY A 477 11.24 9.23 -15.04
N LEU A 478 10.34 8.23 -15.06
CA LEU A 478 9.45 7.87 -13.97
C LEU A 478 9.52 6.36 -13.69
N LEU A 479 9.57 5.99 -12.40
CA LEU A 479 9.40 4.62 -11.90
C LEU A 479 8.26 4.58 -10.89
N VAL A 480 7.48 3.47 -10.87
CA VAL A 480 6.27 3.34 -10.06
C VAL A 480 6.27 2.00 -9.31
N PRO A 481 6.89 1.93 -8.10
CA PRO A 481 7.01 0.67 -7.36
C PRO A 481 5.73 0.21 -6.66
N VAL A 482 4.83 1.12 -6.30
CA VAL A 482 3.62 0.79 -5.53
C VAL A 482 2.41 0.59 -6.44
N ALA A 483 2.02 1.62 -7.18
CA ALA A 483 0.93 1.52 -8.17
C ALA A 483 1.40 0.86 -9.49
N CYS A 484 2.30 -0.12 -9.40
CA CYS A 484 2.97 -0.77 -10.52
C CYS A 484 2.01 -1.56 -11.41
N SER A 485 2.53 -2.01 -12.56
CA SER A 485 1.71 -2.67 -13.59
C SER A 485 1.40 -4.11 -13.24
N ALA A 486 0.17 -4.34 -12.77
CA ALA A 486 -0.38 -5.66 -12.50
C ALA A 486 -1.88 -5.71 -12.82
N SER A 487 -2.40 -6.92 -13.05
CA SER A 487 -3.85 -7.15 -13.02
C SER A 487 -4.39 -6.98 -11.60
N HIS A 488 -5.72 -6.95 -11.43
CA HIS A 488 -6.33 -6.95 -10.10
C HIS A 488 -5.84 -8.15 -9.29
N VAL A 489 -5.84 -9.35 -9.87
CA VAL A 489 -5.43 -10.58 -9.18
C VAL A 489 -3.92 -10.60 -8.94
N GLY A 490 -3.11 -10.29 -9.96
CA GLY A 490 -1.65 -10.24 -9.84
C GLY A 490 -1.16 -9.25 -8.78
N TYR A 491 -1.91 -8.16 -8.55
CA TYR A 491 -1.56 -7.17 -7.54
C TYR A 491 -1.71 -7.68 -6.11
N GLN A 492 -2.55 -8.70 -5.86
CA GLN A 492 -2.85 -9.18 -4.51
C GLN A 492 -1.63 -9.75 -3.77
N THR A 493 -0.69 -10.35 -4.47
CA THR A 493 0.52 -10.94 -3.87
C THR A 493 1.65 -9.93 -3.68
N LEU A 494 1.67 -8.83 -4.44
CA LEU A 494 2.79 -7.87 -4.36
C LEU A 494 2.50 -6.64 -3.48
N ARG A 495 1.27 -6.44 -3.03
CA ARG A 495 0.85 -5.29 -2.22
C ARG A 495 1.34 -5.30 -0.76
N MET A 496 2.25 -6.21 -0.43
CA MET A 496 2.83 -6.31 0.92
C MET A 496 3.98 -5.31 1.09
N GLU A 497 4.01 -4.62 2.23
CA GLU A 497 4.96 -3.55 2.49
C GLU A 497 6.44 -3.98 2.38
N PRO A 498 6.84 -5.20 2.81
CA PRO A 498 8.20 -5.69 2.57
C PRO A 498 8.55 -5.78 1.07
N VAL A 499 7.59 -6.20 0.23
CA VAL A 499 7.76 -6.27 -1.23
C VAL A 499 7.86 -4.86 -1.80
N PHE A 500 7.03 -3.93 -1.35
CA PHE A 500 7.11 -2.52 -1.75
C PHE A 500 8.46 -1.89 -1.38
N MET A 501 9.03 -2.22 -0.22
CA MET A 501 10.40 -1.79 0.12
C MET A 501 11.43 -2.32 -0.87
N ALA A 502 11.35 -3.60 -1.24
CA ALA A 502 12.29 -4.19 -2.22
C ALA A 502 12.15 -3.54 -3.61
N LEU A 503 10.91 -3.27 -4.07
CA LEU A 503 10.66 -2.57 -5.32
C LEU A 503 11.15 -1.12 -5.27
N GLY A 504 10.93 -0.42 -4.16
CA GLY A 504 11.45 0.94 -3.93
C GLY A 504 12.97 0.99 -3.95
N GLU A 505 13.65 0.07 -3.25
CA GLU A 505 15.11 -0.06 -3.27
C GLU A 505 15.63 -0.28 -4.69
N ALA A 506 14.98 -1.16 -5.46
CA ALA A 506 15.33 -1.39 -6.87
C ALA A 506 15.15 -0.14 -7.72
N CYS A 507 14.09 0.67 -7.50
CA CYS A 507 13.89 1.95 -8.20
C CYS A 507 15.01 2.94 -7.90
N GLY A 508 15.40 3.11 -6.63
CA GLY A 508 16.51 4.01 -6.25
C GLY A 508 17.85 3.61 -6.87
N ILE A 509 18.15 2.30 -6.88
CA ILE A 509 19.34 1.76 -7.55
C ILE A 509 19.27 2.00 -9.07
N ALA A 510 18.12 1.69 -9.70
CA ALA A 510 17.93 1.83 -11.14
C ALA A 510 18.09 3.28 -11.61
N ALA A 511 17.55 4.24 -10.87
CA ALA A 511 17.68 5.67 -11.14
C ALA A 511 19.14 6.08 -11.27
N MET A 512 19.99 5.64 -10.34
CA MET A 512 21.41 5.99 -10.32
C MET A 512 22.24 5.21 -11.35
N LYS A 513 21.89 3.96 -11.64
CA LYS A 513 22.51 3.20 -12.74
C LYS A 513 22.21 3.82 -14.09
N ALA A 514 20.97 4.26 -14.30
CA ALA A 514 20.57 4.98 -15.52
C ALA A 514 21.35 6.30 -15.65
N GLN A 515 21.37 7.13 -14.61
CA GLN A 515 22.10 8.41 -14.60
C GLN A 515 23.60 8.22 -14.88
N SER A 516 24.26 7.27 -14.21
CA SER A 516 25.69 7.04 -14.37
C SER A 516 26.10 6.51 -15.74
N SER A 517 25.20 5.87 -16.46
CA SER A 517 25.43 5.38 -17.83
C SER A 517 24.92 6.32 -18.92
N GLY A 518 24.28 7.44 -18.55
CA GLY A 518 23.61 8.34 -19.51
C GLY A 518 22.36 7.72 -20.17
N ALA A 519 21.86 6.60 -19.62
CA ALA A 519 20.65 5.95 -20.09
C ALA A 519 19.41 6.55 -19.43
N THR A 520 18.23 6.20 -19.96
CA THR A 520 16.97 6.45 -19.26
C THR A 520 16.64 5.26 -18.33
N VAL A 521 15.71 5.45 -17.39
CA VAL A 521 15.25 4.35 -16.51
C VAL A 521 14.60 3.21 -17.32
N ARG A 522 14.05 3.52 -18.49
CA ARG A 522 13.52 2.53 -19.44
C ARG A 522 14.59 1.69 -20.09
N ALA A 523 15.76 2.29 -20.37
CA ALA A 523 16.88 1.67 -21.09
C ALA A 523 18.05 1.25 -20.18
N VAL A 524 17.87 1.26 -18.86
CA VAL A 524 18.92 0.90 -17.89
C VAL A 524 19.33 -0.58 -18.08
N ASP A 525 20.63 -0.87 -17.93
CA ASP A 525 21.12 -2.25 -17.82
C ASP A 525 20.60 -2.89 -16.52
N VAL A 526 19.50 -3.62 -16.63
CA VAL A 526 18.87 -4.28 -15.47
C VAL A 526 19.82 -5.29 -14.82
N LYS A 527 20.77 -5.89 -15.55
CA LYS A 527 21.79 -6.75 -14.96
C LYS A 527 22.69 -6.00 -13.99
N SER A 528 22.99 -4.74 -14.27
CA SER A 528 23.74 -3.88 -13.33
C SER A 528 22.93 -3.55 -12.07
N VAL A 529 21.60 -3.37 -12.22
CA VAL A 529 20.67 -3.16 -11.11
C VAL A 529 20.61 -4.43 -10.24
N GLN A 530 20.41 -5.60 -10.85
CA GLN A 530 20.39 -6.90 -10.16
C GLN A 530 21.65 -7.14 -9.34
N ARG A 531 22.84 -6.91 -9.92
CA ARG A 531 24.12 -7.05 -9.22
C ARG A 531 24.20 -6.14 -7.98
N GLU A 532 23.73 -4.91 -8.10
CA GLU A 532 23.75 -3.97 -6.97
C GLU A 532 22.74 -4.35 -5.88
N ILE A 533 21.52 -4.80 -6.26
CA ILE A 533 20.52 -5.32 -5.30
C ILE A 533 21.12 -6.46 -4.48
N VAL A 534 21.69 -7.48 -5.16
CA VAL A 534 22.29 -8.64 -4.48
C VAL A 534 23.46 -8.24 -3.59
N LYS A 535 24.32 -7.33 -4.06
CA LYS A 535 25.45 -6.77 -3.28
C LYS A 535 25.00 -6.11 -1.98
N ARG A 536 23.80 -5.49 -1.98
CA ARG A 536 23.20 -4.85 -0.80
C ARG A 536 22.38 -5.80 0.07
N GLY A 537 22.38 -7.11 -0.26
CA GLY A 537 21.65 -8.13 0.49
C GLY A 537 20.18 -8.24 0.11
N GLY A 538 19.77 -7.61 -1.00
CA GLY A 538 18.44 -7.81 -1.59
C GLY A 538 18.32 -9.17 -2.27
N VAL A 539 17.10 -9.67 -2.40
CA VAL A 539 16.78 -11.01 -2.95
C VAL A 539 16.06 -10.84 -4.29
N ILE A 540 16.63 -11.38 -5.35
CA ILE A 540 16.04 -11.36 -6.69
C ILE A 540 15.57 -12.73 -7.17
N LEU A 541 15.92 -13.78 -6.45
CA LEU A 541 15.49 -15.16 -6.68
C LEU A 541 15.47 -15.89 -5.34
N TYR A 542 14.39 -16.58 -5.07
CA TYR A 542 14.24 -17.41 -3.88
C TYR A 542 13.85 -18.82 -4.27
N GLU A 543 14.71 -19.78 -3.95
CA GLU A 543 14.47 -21.20 -4.18
C GLU A 543 14.20 -21.86 -2.82
N ASN A 544 12.94 -22.21 -2.59
CA ASN A 544 12.57 -22.98 -1.41
C ASN A 544 12.38 -24.45 -1.79
N THR A 545 13.25 -25.30 -1.27
CA THR A 545 13.18 -26.75 -1.49
C THR A 545 12.25 -27.48 -0.51
N ALA A 546 11.68 -26.78 0.47
CA ALA A 546 10.81 -27.35 1.49
C ALA A 546 9.50 -26.54 1.60
N ILE A 547 8.49 -26.91 0.84
CA ILE A 547 7.13 -26.40 1.02
C ILE A 547 6.46 -27.31 2.05
N VAL A 548 6.26 -26.78 3.26
CA VAL A 548 5.36 -27.38 4.24
C VAL A 548 4.00 -26.69 4.04
N PRO A 549 2.96 -27.40 3.59
CA PRO A 549 1.61 -26.82 3.55
C PRO A 549 1.22 -26.42 4.97
N HIS A 550 0.89 -25.15 5.19
CA HIS A 550 0.30 -24.73 6.45
C HIS A 550 -1.17 -25.13 6.46
N GLY A 551 -1.46 -26.09 7.33
CA GLY A 551 -2.76 -26.39 7.90
C GLY A 551 -3.93 -26.53 6.93
N LEU A 552 -4.14 -27.73 6.43
CA LEU A 552 -5.49 -28.23 6.19
C LEU A 552 -6.16 -28.54 7.53
#